data_3a37ce1b00571695df78a855dd43c21a
#
_entry.id   3a37ce1b00571695df78a855dd43c21a
#
_cell.length_a   1.000
_cell.length_b   1.000
_cell.length_c   1.000
_cell.angle_alpha   90.00
_cell.angle_beta   90.00
_cell.angle_gamma   90.00
#
_symmetry.space_group_name_H-M   'P 1'
#
loop_
_entity.id
_entity.type
_entity.pdbx_description
1 polymer ?
#
loop_
_entity_poly.entity_id
_entity_poly.type
_entity_poly.pdbx_seq_one_letter_code
_entity_poly.pdbx_strand_id
1 'polypeptide(L)'
;MALYAVDKPLHLTSHDVVEEARRRLSTRRVGHTGTLDPLATGLLLLVTNESTKLVPFLSGEDKEYIAWVSFGATTPTLDAEGPISEEAPARFDRKDLEAALPRFLEVREQVPPLYSAIKVGGKRAYEAAREGKPLALGPRPVRYLEVELLAFDPEPIPHPIAPSARGWRLAERRGRPVRLPRPLGADPTAVGRLVRGPGASVRAFARGVGEMLGTKAFLSGLVRTRVGRVGLERAVALSDLSPEKAIPELDVLPFPVVELSHTEARRVLEGMPLPIPAMGYVTLVDSKRRLLAIAEGDGFKLKIRRVFAKEA
;
A
#
# COMPACT_ATOMS: atom_id res chain seq x y z
N MET A 1 12.61 6.23 18.10
CA MET A 1 12.22 5.68 16.79
C MET A 1 11.09 4.71 17.02
N ALA A 2 10.06 4.68 16.18
CA ALA A 2 9.05 3.62 16.22
C ALA A 2 8.26 3.55 14.93
N LEU A 3 7.80 2.34 14.59
CA LEU A 3 6.85 2.05 13.53
C LEU A 3 5.57 1.49 14.14
N TYR A 4 4.45 1.71 13.47
CA TYR A 4 3.14 1.24 13.92
C TYR A 4 2.34 0.73 12.73
N ALA A 5 1.70 -0.41 12.88
CA ALA A 5 0.72 -0.91 11.94
C ALA A 5 -0.68 -0.51 12.44
N VAL A 6 -1.41 0.26 11.62
CA VAL A 6 -2.75 0.75 11.96
C VAL A 6 -3.74 0.23 10.93
N ASP A 7 -4.86 -0.32 11.40
CA ASP A 7 -6.02 -0.61 10.56
C ASP A 7 -6.76 0.71 10.30
N LYS A 8 -6.52 1.30 9.12
CA LYS A 8 -7.15 2.57 8.75
C LYS A 8 -8.65 2.39 8.61
N PRO A 9 -9.47 3.15 9.34
CA PRO A 9 -10.91 3.08 9.18
C PRO A 9 -11.36 3.67 7.83
N LEU A 10 -12.58 3.32 7.44
CA LEU A 10 -13.26 3.85 6.26
C LEU A 10 -13.46 5.36 6.38
N HIS A 11 -13.50 6.07 5.27
CA HIS A 11 -13.73 7.52 5.11
C HIS A 11 -12.60 8.45 5.58
N LEU A 12 -11.64 7.98 6.37
CA LEU A 12 -10.47 8.78 6.75
C LEU A 12 -9.42 8.77 5.63
N THR A 13 -8.80 9.91 5.39
CA THR A 13 -7.57 9.99 4.60
C THR A 13 -6.38 9.45 5.40
N SER A 14 -5.29 9.10 4.71
CA SER A 14 -4.04 8.76 5.40
C SER A 14 -3.50 9.92 6.23
N HIS A 15 -3.80 11.16 5.84
CA HIS A 15 -3.43 12.36 6.59
C HIS A 15 -4.21 12.48 7.90
N ASP A 16 -5.51 12.21 7.89
CA ASP A 16 -6.34 12.21 9.11
C ASP A 16 -5.82 11.20 10.13
N VAL A 17 -5.39 10.01 9.66
CA VAL A 17 -4.76 9.00 10.52
C VAL A 17 -3.43 9.49 11.09
N VAL A 18 -2.62 10.19 10.31
CA VAL A 18 -1.37 10.80 10.79
C VAL A 18 -1.64 11.86 11.86
N GLU A 19 -2.64 12.73 11.68
CA GLU A 19 -3.02 13.74 12.68
C GLU A 19 -3.49 13.09 13.99
N GLU A 20 -4.34 12.07 13.91
CA GLU A 20 -4.78 11.32 15.08
C GLU A 20 -3.61 10.60 15.77
N ALA A 21 -2.70 10.02 15.00
CA ALA A 21 -1.50 9.36 15.53
C ALA A 21 -0.57 10.36 16.24
N ARG A 22 -0.41 11.59 15.72
CA ARG A 22 0.36 12.67 16.39
C ARG A 22 -0.18 12.94 17.79
N ARG A 23 -1.50 13.02 17.92
CA ARG A 23 -2.17 13.26 19.17
C ARG A 23 -2.00 12.09 20.15
N ARG A 24 -2.27 10.85 19.70
CA ARG A 24 -2.20 9.65 20.55
C ARG A 24 -0.79 9.31 21.00
N LEU A 25 0.20 9.52 20.15
CA LEU A 25 1.60 9.22 20.42
C LEU A 25 2.36 10.42 20.99
N SER A 26 1.69 11.55 21.23
CA SER A 26 2.28 12.80 21.72
C SER A 26 3.56 13.20 20.97
N THR A 27 3.55 13.04 19.62
CA THR A 27 4.70 13.37 18.78
C THR A 27 4.26 14.11 17.51
N ARG A 28 4.99 15.15 17.13
CA ARG A 28 4.69 15.94 15.94
C ARG A 28 5.18 15.29 14.64
N ARG A 29 6.26 14.53 14.73
CA ARG A 29 6.92 13.94 13.56
C ARG A 29 6.38 12.54 13.30
N VAL A 30 5.29 12.48 12.51
CA VAL A 30 4.65 11.25 12.06
C VAL A 30 4.49 11.29 10.54
N GLY A 31 4.78 10.19 9.88
CA GLY A 31 4.56 9.97 8.44
C GLY A 31 4.00 8.57 8.20
N HIS A 32 3.75 8.25 6.92
CA HIS A 32 3.32 6.92 6.49
C HIS A 32 4.13 6.45 5.27
N THR A 33 4.16 5.15 5.02
CA THR A 33 4.96 4.55 3.93
C THR A 33 4.19 4.34 2.63
N GLY A 34 2.94 4.78 2.55
CA GLY A 34 2.11 4.67 1.34
C GLY A 34 0.67 5.05 1.60
N THR A 35 0.15 5.97 0.79
CA THR A 35 -1.22 6.49 0.90
C THR A 35 -2.25 5.38 0.71
N LEU A 36 -3.35 5.47 1.46
CA LEU A 36 -4.63 4.82 1.23
C LEU A 36 -5.69 5.88 0.96
N ASP A 37 -6.49 5.66 -0.07
CA ASP A 37 -7.64 6.50 -0.39
C ASP A 37 -8.70 6.42 0.73
N PRO A 38 -9.62 7.40 0.88
CA PRO A 38 -10.64 7.39 1.92
C PRO A 38 -11.54 6.14 1.90
N LEU A 39 -11.90 5.64 0.70
CA LEU A 39 -12.70 4.41 0.55
C LEU A 39 -11.95 3.16 1.04
N ALA A 40 -10.64 3.20 1.07
CA ALA A 40 -9.83 2.04 1.44
C ALA A 40 -9.69 1.91 2.95
N THR A 41 -9.69 0.68 3.44
CA THR A 41 -9.39 0.32 4.83
C THR A 41 -8.14 -0.58 4.88
N GLY A 42 -7.78 -1.00 6.08
CA GLY A 42 -6.69 -1.94 6.28
C GLY A 42 -5.36 -1.27 6.60
N LEU A 43 -4.28 -1.98 6.36
CA LEU A 43 -2.96 -1.66 6.88
C LEU A 43 -2.40 -0.33 6.37
N LEU A 44 -2.22 0.62 7.27
CA LEU A 44 -1.42 1.82 7.08
C LEU A 44 -0.21 1.76 8.03
N LEU A 45 0.99 1.69 7.45
CA LEU A 45 2.23 1.64 8.22
C LEU A 45 2.70 3.06 8.52
N LEU A 46 2.70 3.43 9.79
CA LEU A 46 3.14 4.73 10.30
C LEU A 46 4.58 4.66 10.79
N VAL A 47 5.28 5.77 10.69
CA VAL A 47 6.65 5.98 11.14
C VAL A 47 6.75 7.25 11.97
N THR A 48 7.48 7.22 13.07
CA THR A 48 7.61 8.37 13.98
C THR A 48 9.06 8.80 14.19
N ASN A 49 9.26 10.08 14.44
CA ASN A 49 10.55 10.68 14.77
C ASN A 49 11.63 10.26 13.73
N GLU A 50 12.73 9.68 14.18
CA GLU A 50 13.84 9.28 13.30
C GLU A 50 13.44 8.17 12.31
N SER A 51 12.43 7.32 12.63
CA SER A 51 11.94 6.30 11.72
C SER A 51 11.28 6.90 10.46
N THR A 52 10.93 8.21 10.44
CA THR A 52 10.47 8.87 9.20
C THR A 52 11.53 8.86 8.10
N LYS A 53 12.80 8.70 8.45
CA LYS A 53 13.90 8.53 7.49
C LYS A 53 13.85 7.19 6.76
N LEU A 54 13.02 6.21 7.24
CA LEU A 54 12.81 4.91 6.60
C LEU A 54 11.81 4.97 5.43
N VAL A 55 11.01 6.03 5.33
CA VAL A 55 9.96 6.16 4.29
C VAL A 55 10.49 5.89 2.88
N PRO A 56 11.63 6.42 2.42
CA PRO A 56 12.14 6.15 1.07
C PRO A 56 12.43 4.66 0.81
N PHE A 57 12.79 3.91 1.84
CA PHE A 57 13.13 2.49 1.75
C PHE A 57 11.92 1.58 1.83
N LEU A 58 10.85 2.01 2.50
CA LEU A 58 9.63 1.22 2.73
C LEU A 58 8.51 1.53 1.74
N SER A 59 8.51 2.71 1.12
CA SER A 59 7.48 3.10 0.14
C SER A 59 7.50 2.24 -1.12
N GLY A 60 8.67 1.70 -1.48
CA GLY A 60 8.88 0.83 -2.62
C GLY A 60 8.43 -0.62 -2.43
N GLU A 61 8.02 -1.01 -1.23
CA GLU A 61 7.61 -2.38 -0.94
C GLU A 61 6.34 -2.78 -1.70
N ASP A 62 6.25 -4.07 -2.02
CA ASP A 62 5.06 -4.67 -2.61
C ASP A 62 3.88 -4.62 -1.62
N LYS A 63 2.67 -4.48 -2.16
CA LYS A 63 1.46 -4.36 -1.35
C LYS A 63 0.40 -5.37 -1.81
N GLU A 64 -0.27 -5.98 -0.84
CA GLU A 64 -1.38 -6.89 -1.07
C GLU A 64 -2.71 -6.21 -0.72
N TYR A 65 -3.72 -6.51 -1.54
CA TYR A 65 -5.07 -5.98 -1.38
C TYR A 65 -6.13 -7.03 -1.63
N ILE A 66 -7.27 -6.88 -0.96
CA ILE A 66 -8.54 -7.43 -1.38
C ILE A 66 -9.37 -6.28 -1.94
N ALA A 67 -9.85 -6.43 -3.16
CA ALA A 67 -10.55 -5.39 -3.93
C ALA A 67 -11.92 -5.87 -4.38
N TRP A 68 -12.93 -5.03 -4.21
CA TRP A 68 -14.28 -5.19 -4.76
C TRP A 68 -14.38 -4.34 -6.02
N VAL A 69 -14.64 -4.96 -7.15
CA VAL A 69 -14.77 -4.31 -8.45
C VAL A 69 -16.19 -4.51 -8.94
N SER A 70 -16.96 -3.42 -9.01
CA SER A 70 -18.33 -3.43 -9.55
C SER A 70 -18.31 -3.07 -11.03
N PHE A 71 -19.08 -3.81 -11.81
CA PHE A 71 -19.17 -3.69 -13.27
C PHE A 71 -20.49 -3.03 -13.68
N GLY A 72 -20.56 -2.58 -14.93
CA GLY A 72 -21.75 -1.96 -15.50
C GLY A 72 -21.76 -0.43 -15.44
N ALA A 73 -20.90 0.17 -14.63
CA ALA A 73 -20.80 1.61 -14.47
C ALA A 73 -19.38 2.06 -14.15
N THR A 74 -19.12 3.36 -14.26
CA THR A 74 -17.88 3.98 -13.76
C THR A 74 -18.16 5.32 -13.10
N THR A 75 -17.14 5.86 -12.41
CA THR A 75 -17.18 7.17 -11.76
C THR A 75 -15.97 8.00 -12.18
N PRO A 76 -16.00 9.33 -12.04
CA PRO A 76 -14.83 10.17 -12.35
C PRO A 76 -13.60 9.86 -11.49
N THR A 77 -13.81 9.39 -10.25
CA THR A 77 -12.76 9.00 -9.32
C THR A 77 -12.28 7.56 -9.52
N LEU A 78 -12.97 6.78 -10.35
CA LEU A 78 -12.80 5.33 -10.55
C LEU A 78 -13.05 4.49 -9.29
N ASP A 79 -13.79 5.04 -8.33
CA ASP A 79 -14.17 4.39 -7.08
C ASP A 79 -15.57 4.80 -6.61
N ALA A 80 -16.03 4.18 -5.52
CA ALA A 80 -17.38 4.37 -5.00
C ALA A 80 -17.62 5.72 -4.28
N GLU A 81 -16.62 6.59 -4.17
CA GLU A 81 -16.79 7.93 -3.59
C GLU A 81 -17.36 8.93 -4.61
N GLY A 82 -17.11 8.71 -5.89
CA GLY A 82 -17.68 9.53 -6.96
C GLY A 82 -19.10 9.10 -7.36
N PRO A 83 -19.90 10.02 -7.96
CA PRO A 83 -21.18 9.67 -8.57
C PRO A 83 -20.95 8.82 -9.82
N ILE A 84 -21.94 8.00 -10.20
CA ILE A 84 -21.95 7.32 -11.49
C ILE A 84 -21.92 8.38 -12.60
N SER A 85 -20.99 8.23 -13.55
CA SER A 85 -20.84 9.17 -14.68
C SER A 85 -21.15 8.53 -16.03
N GLU A 86 -20.90 7.22 -16.16
CA GLU A 86 -21.17 6.46 -17.36
C GLU A 86 -21.62 5.06 -17.00
N GLU A 87 -22.50 4.49 -17.82
CA GLU A 87 -22.99 3.13 -17.69
C GLU A 87 -22.73 2.35 -18.99
N ALA A 88 -22.45 1.05 -18.85
CA ALA A 88 -22.32 0.11 -19.96
C ALA A 88 -22.67 -1.29 -19.47
N PRO A 89 -23.60 -2.02 -20.13
CA PRO A 89 -24.03 -3.32 -19.65
C PRO A 89 -22.87 -4.31 -19.47
N ALA A 90 -22.84 -5.01 -18.35
CA ALA A 90 -21.90 -6.09 -18.09
C ALA A 90 -22.42 -7.38 -18.78
N ARG A 91 -21.82 -7.74 -19.91
CA ARG A 91 -22.22 -8.90 -20.73
C ARG A 91 -21.10 -9.93 -20.79
N PHE A 92 -20.70 -10.43 -19.64
CA PHE A 92 -19.64 -11.43 -19.48
C PHE A 92 -20.05 -12.39 -18.36
N ASP A 93 -19.44 -13.55 -18.33
CA ASP A 93 -19.62 -14.53 -17.28
C ASP A 93 -18.34 -14.67 -16.41
N ARG A 94 -18.40 -15.56 -15.43
CA ARG A 94 -17.26 -15.85 -14.56
C ARG A 94 -16.03 -16.35 -15.33
N LYS A 95 -16.22 -17.12 -16.39
CA LYS A 95 -15.10 -17.67 -17.18
C LYS A 95 -14.36 -16.58 -17.94
N ASP A 96 -15.09 -15.61 -18.47
CA ASP A 96 -14.48 -14.46 -19.14
C ASP A 96 -13.61 -13.67 -18.16
N LEU A 97 -14.09 -13.46 -16.94
CA LEU A 97 -13.35 -12.78 -15.88
C LEU A 97 -12.10 -13.57 -15.48
N GLU A 98 -12.24 -14.89 -15.25
CA GLU A 98 -11.11 -15.79 -14.93
C GLU A 98 -10.05 -15.80 -16.04
N ALA A 99 -10.43 -15.64 -17.30
CA ALA A 99 -9.51 -15.52 -18.42
C ALA A 99 -8.86 -14.13 -18.53
N ALA A 100 -9.56 -13.06 -18.14
CA ALA A 100 -9.06 -11.69 -18.23
C ALA A 100 -8.03 -11.36 -17.14
N LEU A 101 -8.26 -11.79 -15.91
CA LEU A 101 -7.43 -11.40 -14.75
C LEU A 101 -5.95 -11.75 -14.88
N PRO A 102 -5.53 -12.95 -15.34
CA PRO A 102 -4.10 -13.27 -15.48
C PRO A 102 -3.35 -12.36 -16.46
N ARG A 103 -4.04 -11.72 -17.41
CA ARG A 103 -3.42 -10.79 -18.38
C ARG A 103 -2.81 -9.57 -17.69
N PHE A 104 -3.24 -9.21 -16.47
CA PHE A 104 -2.62 -8.15 -15.69
C PHE A 104 -1.18 -8.44 -15.28
N LEU A 105 -0.79 -9.70 -15.20
CA LEU A 105 0.61 -10.07 -14.91
C LEU A 105 1.58 -9.64 -16.03
N GLU A 106 1.05 -9.38 -17.22
CA GLU A 106 1.80 -8.89 -18.38
C GLU A 106 1.74 -7.36 -18.54
N VAL A 107 0.86 -6.68 -17.81
CA VAL A 107 0.75 -5.21 -17.85
C VAL A 107 2.00 -4.58 -17.27
N ARG A 108 2.66 -3.73 -18.05
CA ARG A 108 3.91 -3.03 -17.68
C ARG A 108 3.72 -1.54 -17.44
N GLU A 109 2.65 -0.98 -17.94
CA GLU A 109 2.33 0.45 -17.82
C GLU A 109 0.86 0.65 -17.50
N GLN A 110 0.56 1.72 -16.77
CA GLN A 110 -0.80 2.08 -16.40
C GLN A 110 -0.94 3.60 -16.39
N VAL A 111 -2.04 4.11 -16.96
CA VAL A 111 -2.42 5.51 -16.80
C VAL A 111 -3.09 5.69 -15.44
N PRO A 112 -2.52 6.52 -14.56
CA PRO A 112 -3.06 6.72 -13.22
C PRO A 112 -4.44 7.41 -13.25
N PRO A 113 -5.24 7.32 -12.16
CA PRO A 113 -6.45 8.11 -12.02
C PRO A 113 -6.15 9.62 -11.99
N LEU A 114 -7.07 10.44 -12.56
CA LEU A 114 -6.96 11.91 -12.51
C LEU A 114 -6.97 12.43 -11.07
N TYR A 115 -7.79 11.81 -10.22
CA TYR A 115 -7.85 12.12 -8.79
C TYR A 115 -6.78 11.35 -8.00
N SER A 116 -5.52 11.72 -8.20
CA SER A 116 -4.38 11.09 -7.54
C SER A 116 -3.41 12.11 -6.94
N ALA A 117 -2.56 11.67 -6.01
CA ALA A 117 -1.53 12.51 -5.39
C ALA A 117 -0.30 12.74 -6.30
N ILE A 118 -0.33 12.27 -7.52
CA ILE A 118 0.75 12.44 -8.50
C ILE A 118 0.96 13.91 -8.81
N LYS A 119 2.21 14.34 -8.84
CA LYS A 119 2.60 15.71 -9.21
C LYS A 119 3.08 15.77 -10.66
N VAL A 120 2.58 16.77 -11.39
CA VAL A 120 3.06 17.15 -12.72
C VAL A 120 3.28 18.66 -12.71
N GLY A 121 4.48 19.11 -13.04
CA GLY A 121 4.81 20.54 -13.01
C GLY A 121 4.67 21.20 -11.62
N GLY A 122 4.85 20.42 -10.54
CA GLY A 122 4.72 20.91 -9.16
C GLY A 122 3.28 20.87 -8.58
N LYS A 123 2.25 20.74 -9.42
CA LYS A 123 0.84 20.67 -9.01
C LYS A 123 0.37 19.22 -8.88
N ARG A 124 -0.44 18.92 -7.86
CA ARG A 124 -1.01 17.59 -7.68
C ARG A 124 -2.20 17.37 -8.61
N ALA A 125 -2.31 16.15 -9.18
CA ALA A 125 -3.35 15.82 -10.15
C ALA A 125 -4.76 16.00 -9.57
N TYR A 126 -5.00 15.60 -8.31
CA TYR A 126 -6.31 15.76 -7.69
C TYR A 126 -6.71 17.23 -7.48
N GLU A 127 -5.76 18.13 -7.21
CA GLU A 127 -6.02 19.58 -7.06
C GLU A 127 -6.47 20.17 -8.39
N ALA A 128 -5.73 19.86 -9.46
CA ALA A 128 -6.07 20.28 -10.82
C ALA A 128 -7.42 19.74 -11.30
N ALA A 129 -7.72 18.47 -10.98
CA ALA A 129 -9.00 17.85 -11.35
C ALA A 129 -10.20 18.52 -10.64
N ARG A 130 -10.05 18.86 -9.35
CA ARG A 130 -11.07 19.61 -8.59
C ARG A 130 -11.30 21.02 -9.11
N GLU A 131 -10.28 21.67 -9.65
CA GLU A 131 -10.39 22.98 -10.28
C GLU A 131 -10.97 22.94 -11.71
N GLY A 132 -11.38 21.75 -12.19
CA GLY A 132 -11.91 21.59 -13.55
C GLY A 132 -10.83 21.69 -14.66
N LYS A 133 -9.55 21.61 -14.30
CA LYS A 133 -8.40 21.66 -15.20
C LYS A 133 -7.54 20.41 -15.04
N PRO A 134 -8.05 19.20 -15.36
CA PRO A 134 -7.33 17.96 -15.15
C PRO A 134 -5.99 17.95 -15.89
N LEU A 135 -4.95 17.45 -15.22
CA LEU A 135 -3.63 17.28 -15.83
C LEU A 135 -3.64 16.06 -16.75
N ALA A 136 -2.98 16.15 -17.89
CA ALA A 136 -2.71 15.00 -18.73
C ALA A 136 -1.69 14.09 -18.03
N LEU A 137 -2.13 12.91 -17.60
CA LEU A 137 -1.27 11.90 -16.97
C LEU A 137 -0.89 10.86 -18.02
N GLY A 138 0.42 10.76 -18.30
CA GLY A 138 0.97 9.71 -19.14
C GLY A 138 1.03 8.36 -18.43
N PRO A 139 1.18 7.25 -19.20
CA PRO A 139 1.39 5.94 -18.62
C PRO A 139 2.65 5.90 -17.76
N ARG A 140 2.60 5.10 -16.69
CA ARG A 140 3.72 4.91 -15.76
C ARG A 140 4.01 3.42 -15.58
N PRO A 141 5.28 3.05 -15.39
CA PRO A 141 5.65 1.67 -15.14
C PRO A 141 4.92 1.11 -13.92
N VAL A 142 4.37 -0.10 -14.08
CA VAL A 142 3.69 -0.83 -13.01
C VAL A 142 4.07 -2.32 -13.08
N ARG A 143 3.83 -3.02 -11.97
CA ARG A 143 4.03 -4.46 -11.90
C ARG A 143 2.95 -5.08 -11.03
N TYR A 144 2.23 -6.04 -11.59
CA TYR A 144 1.36 -6.96 -10.85
C TYR A 144 2.11 -8.27 -10.66
N LEU A 145 2.11 -8.79 -9.44
CA LEU A 145 2.81 -10.01 -9.03
C LEU A 145 1.84 -11.19 -8.89
N GLU A 146 0.67 -10.91 -8.37
CA GLU A 146 -0.41 -11.88 -8.22
C GLU A 146 -1.75 -11.17 -8.48
N VAL A 147 -2.62 -11.84 -9.23
CA VAL A 147 -4.00 -11.40 -9.45
C VAL A 147 -4.88 -12.65 -9.41
N GLU A 148 -5.81 -12.72 -8.48
CA GLU A 148 -6.63 -13.90 -8.23
C GLU A 148 -8.08 -13.51 -7.98
N LEU A 149 -9.02 -14.23 -8.60
CA LEU A 149 -10.44 -14.11 -8.33
C LEU A 149 -10.80 -14.89 -7.08
N LEU A 150 -11.38 -14.22 -6.08
CA LEU A 150 -11.85 -14.86 -4.85
C LEU A 150 -13.36 -15.15 -4.90
N ALA A 151 -14.15 -14.22 -5.45
CA ALA A 151 -15.58 -14.39 -5.65
C ALA A 151 -16.06 -13.56 -6.85
N PHE A 152 -17.15 -13.99 -7.45
CA PHE A 152 -17.90 -13.24 -8.44
C PHE A 152 -19.39 -13.44 -8.17
N ASP A 153 -20.02 -12.39 -7.67
CA ASP A 153 -21.39 -12.42 -7.20
C ASP A 153 -22.26 -11.53 -8.05
N PRO A 154 -23.36 -12.06 -8.64
CA PRO A 154 -24.35 -11.22 -9.30
C PRO A 154 -25.13 -10.35 -8.28
N GLU A 155 -25.22 -10.79 -7.01
CA GLU A 155 -25.74 -10.03 -5.88
C GLU A 155 -24.65 -9.87 -4.82
N PRO A 156 -23.87 -8.79 -4.88
CA PRO A 156 -22.66 -8.69 -4.09
C PRO A 156 -22.93 -8.37 -2.64
N ILE A 157 -22.31 -9.15 -1.75
CA ILE A 157 -22.26 -8.90 -0.30
C ILE A 157 -20.83 -8.63 0.14
N PRO A 158 -20.61 -7.77 1.16
CA PRO A 158 -19.28 -7.58 1.72
C PRO A 158 -18.92 -8.79 2.57
N HIS A 159 -18.15 -9.71 2.01
CA HIS A 159 -17.62 -10.86 2.73
C HIS A 159 -16.60 -10.42 3.78
N PRO A 160 -16.59 -10.99 5.00
CA PRO A 160 -15.49 -10.83 5.92
C PRO A 160 -14.20 -11.43 5.33
N ILE A 161 -13.05 -11.00 5.80
CA ILE A 161 -11.76 -11.50 5.35
C ILE A 161 -10.93 -12.03 6.51
N ALA A 162 -10.07 -13.00 6.24
CA ALA A 162 -9.16 -13.59 7.23
C ALA A 162 -7.80 -13.92 6.62
N PRO A 163 -6.72 -13.96 7.42
CA PRO A 163 -5.42 -14.41 6.96
C PRO A 163 -5.43 -15.91 6.66
N SER A 164 -4.65 -16.32 5.68
CA SER A 164 -4.40 -17.71 5.30
C SER A 164 -2.93 -17.91 4.94
N ALA A 165 -2.52 -19.16 4.69
CA ALA A 165 -1.16 -19.48 4.26
C ALA A 165 -0.77 -18.84 2.91
N ARG A 166 -1.75 -18.44 2.09
CA ARG A 166 -1.56 -17.81 0.78
C ARG A 166 -1.99 -16.33 0.76
N GLY A 167 -1.84 -15.61 1.87
CA GLY A 167 -2.32 -14.24 2.02
C GLY A 167 -3.78 -14.18 2.52
N TRP A 168 -4.35 -12.99 2.53
CA TRP A 168 -5.74 -12.80 3.01
C TRP A 168 -6.77 -13.31 2.01
N ARG A 169 -7.86 -13.87 2.54
CA ARG A 169 -8.96 -14.50 1.77
C ARG A 169 -10.31 -14.09 2.32
N LEU A 170 -11.36 -14.36 1.56
CA LEU A 170 -12.72 -14.30 2.07
C LEU A 170 -12.90 -15.35 3.16
N ALA A 171 -13.57 -14.99 4.24
CA ALA A 171 -13.89 -15.88 5.35
C ALA A 171 -15.37 -16.28 5.31
N GLU A 172 -15.67 -17.54 5.55
CA GLU A 172 -17.05 -18.06 5.53
C GLU A 172 -17.90 -17.57 6.70
N ARG A 173 -17.33 -17.47 7.91
CA ARG A 173 -18.09 -17.16 9.14
C ARG A 173 -17.40 -16.18 10.07
N ARG A 174 -16.12 -16.30 10.31
CA ARG A 174 -15.35 -15.47 11.25
C ARG A 174 -14.19 -14.80 10.52
N GLY A 175 -14.09 -13.50 10.66
CA GLY A 175 -13.02 -12.72 10.04
C GLY A 175 -13.17 -11.25 10.37
N ARG A 176 -12.25 -10.47 9.86
CA ARG A 176 -12.33 -9.01 9.92
C ARG A 176 -13.52 -8.56 9.05
N PRO A 177 -14.49 -7.84 9.61
CA PRO A 177 -15.60 -7.31 8.83
C PRO A 177 -15.07 -6.29 7.81
N VAL A 178 -15.66 -6.29 6.62
CA VAL A 178 -15.37 -5.32 5.57
C VAL A 178 -16.49 -4.30 5.52
N ARG A 179 -16.13 -3.03 5.57
CA ARG A 179 -17.04 -1.90 5.41
C ARG A 179 -16.80 -1.28 4.05
N LEU A 180 -17.88 -1.08 3.30
CA LEU A 180 -17.85 -0.42 1.99
C LEU A 180 -18.40 1.00 2.11
N PRO A 181 -17.94 1.95 1.27
CA PRO A 181 -18.34 3.35 1.34
C PRO A 181 -19.84 3.55 1.03
N ARG A 182 -20.43 2.66 0.25
CA ARG A 182 -21.87 2.58 -0.02
C ARG A 182 -22.29 1.12 -0.23
N PRO A 183 -23.57 0.78 -0.10
CA PRO A 183 -24.07 -0.55 -0.46
C PRO A 183 -23.69 -0.88 -1.91
N LEU A 184 -23.34 -2.14 -2.15
CA LEU A 184 -23.17 -2.66 -3.51
C LEU A 184 -24.55 -2.67 -4.18
N GLY A 185 -24.60 -2.19 -5.43
CA GLY A 185 -25.83 -2.17 -6.22
C GLY A 185 -26.17 -3.55 -6.78
N ALA A 186 -27.13 -3.58 -7.71
CA ALA A 186 -27.51 -4.80 -8.43
C ALA A 186 -26.47 -5.21 -9.50
N ASP A 187 -25.43 -4.42 -9.70
CA ASP A 187 -24.40 -4.71 -10.70
C ASP A 187 -23.49 -5.84 -10.25
N PRO A 188 -23.06 -6.74 -11.16
CA PRO A 188 -22.13 -7.80 -10.83
C PRO A 188 -20.86 -7.25 -10.19
N THR A 189 -20.38 -7.91 -9.15
CA THR A 189 -19.16 -7.50 -8.44
C THR A 189 -18.21 -8.68 -8.31
N ALA A 190 -16.95 -8.45 -8.70
CA ALA A 190 -15.85 -9.37 -8.44
C ALA A 190 -15.10 -8.97 -7.17
N VAL A 191 -14.70 -9.97 -6.39
CA VAL A 191 -13.75 -9.80 -5.30
C VAL A 191 -12.45 -10.47 -5.70
N GLY A 192 -11.39 -9.67 -5.78
CA GLY A 192 -10.08 -10.12 -6.18
C GLY A 192 -9.03 -9.89 -5.11
N ARG A 193 -8.05 -10.79 -5.03
CA ARG A 193 -6.79 -10.57 -4.32
C ARG A 193 -5.73 -10.18 -5.31
N LEU A 194 -5.00 -9.12 -5.02
CA LEU A 194 -3.90 -8.68 -5.87
C LEU A 194 -2.67 -8.29 -5.05
N VAL A 195 -1.49 -8.69 -5.57
CA VAL A 195 -0.19 -8.23 -5.09
C VAL A 195 0.45 -7.42 -6.20
N ARG A 196 0.85 -6.19 -5.84
CA ARG A 196 1.42 -5.28 -6.83
C ARG A 196 2.64 -4.56 -6.28
N GLY A 197 3.57 -4.22 -7.15
CA GLY A 197 4.70 -3.35 -6.88
C GLY A 197 4.31 -1.88 -6.72
N PRO A 198 5.27 -0.98 -6.46
CA PRO A 198 5.02 0.44 -6.35
C PRO A 198 4.46 1.02 -7.66
N GLY A 199 3.73 2.13 -7.55
CA GLY A 199 3.21 2.90 -8.68
C GLY A 199 1.86 2.45 -9.24
N ALA A 200 1.49 1.17 -9.16
CA ALA A 200 0.20 0.69 -9.66
C ALA A 200 -0.98 1.19 -8.80
N SER A 201 -2.07 1.57 -9.45
CA SER A 201 -3.33 2.00 -8.83
C SER A 201 -4.38 0.91 -8.93
N VAL A 202 -4.99 0.53 -7.78
CA VAL A 202 -6.09 -0.47 -7.79
C VAL A 202 -7.36 0.11 -8.41
N ARG A 203 -7.59 1.42 -8.36
CA ARG A 203 -8.69 2.08 -9.08
C ARG A 203 -8.52 1.97 -10.59
N ALA A 204 -7.31 2.20 -11.11
CA ALA A 204 -7.03 2.01 -12.53
C ALA A 204 -7.02 0.52 -12.94
N PHE A 205 -6.68 -0.39 -12.01
CA PHE A 205 -6.87 -1.82 -12.23
C PHE A 205 -8.37 -2.14 -12.45
N ALA A 206 -9.27 -1.66 -11.58
CA ALA A 206 -10.70 -1.88 -11.72
C ALA A 206 -11.21 -1.40 -13.08
N ARG A 207 -10.83 -0.18 -13.51
CA ARG A 207 -11.12 0.33 -14.86
C ARG A 207 -10.63 -0.63 -15.94
N GLY A 208 -9.36 -1.07 -15.84
CA GLY A 208 -8.75 -1.95 -16.85
C GLY A 208 -9.43 -3.31 -16.95
N VAL A 209 -9.92 -3.88 -15.85
CA VAL A 209 -10.71 -5.13 -15.88
C VAL A 209 -12.00 -4.90 -16.66
N GLY A 210 -12.72 -3.79 -16.41
CA GLY A 210 -13.93 -3.43 -17.17
C GLY A 210 -13.65 -3.28 -18.66
N GLU A 211 -12.58 -2.56 -19.02
CA GLU A 211 -12.16 -2.37 -20.42
C GLU A 211 -11.85 -3.71 -21.12
N MET A 212 -11.15 -4.63 -20.46
CA MET A 212 -10.86 -5.97 -20.99
C MET A 212 -12.11 -6.81 -21.23
N LEU A 213 -13.17 -6.59 -20.46
CA LEU A 213 -14.46 -7.29 -20.56
C LEU A 213 -15.50 -6.54 -21.39
N GLY A 214 -15.12 -5.41 -22.04
CA GLY A 214 -16.01 -4.63 -22.88
C GLY A 214 -17.11 -3.89 -22.13
N THR A 215 -16.90 -3.56 -20.86
CA THR A 215 -17.84 -2.83 -20.02
C THR A 215 -17.13 -1.72 -19.24
N LYS A 216 -17.86 -1.00 -18.38
CA LYS A 216 -17.32 -0.06 -17.41
C LYS A 216 -17.17 -0.75 -16.05
N ALA A 217 -16.22 -0.29 -15.25
CA ALA A 217 -16.05 -0.76 -13.89
C ALA A 217 -15.44 0.33 -12.99
N PHE A 218 -15.68 0.19 -11.70
CA PHE A 218 -15.06 1.03 -10.66
C PHE A 218 -14.76 0.22 -9.40
N LEU A 219 -13.88 0.75 -8.58
CA LEU A 219 -13.49 0.14 -7.30
C LEU A 219 -14.56 0.46 -6.25
N SER A 220 -15.34 -0.53 -5.82
CA SER A 220 -16.41 -0.38 -4.82
C SER A 220 -15.95 -0.62 -3.39
N GLY A 221 -14.81 -1.26 -3.19
CA GLY A 221 -14.20 -1.47 -1.88
C GLY A 221 -12.76 -1.90 -1.97
N LEU A 222 -11.98 -1.61 -0.92
CA LEU A 222 -10.56 -1.93 -0.89
C LEU A 222 -10.09 -2.15 0.54
N VAL A 223 -9.38 -3.24 0.75
CA VAL A 223 -8.66 -3.50 2.00
C VAL A 223 -7.20 -3.78 1.69
N ARG A 224 -6.29 -2.98 2.22
CA ARG A 224 -4.85 -3.30 2.14
C ARG A 224 -4.47 -4.27 3.25
N THR A 225 -4.06 -5.46 2.87
CA THR A 225 -3.80 -6.57 3.80
C THR A 225 -2.33 -6.77 4.11
N ARG A 226 -1.41 -6.22 3.27
CA ARG A 226 0.03 -6.33 3.51
C ARG A 226 0.82 -5.17 2.87
N VAL A 227 1.89 -4.76 3.54
CA VAL A 227 2.93 -3.86 3.03
C VAL A 227 4.29 -4.50 3.33
N GLY A 228 5.02 -4.90 2.29
CA GLY A 228 6.27 -5.64 2.45
C GLY A 228 6.08 -6.89 3.32
N ARG A 229 6.77 -6.91 4.46
CA ARG A 229 6.72 -8.02 5.44
C ARG A 229 5.62 -7.90 6.49
N VAL A 230 4.93 -6.76 6.56
CA VAL A 230 3.92 -6.49 7.59
C VAL A 230 2.53 -6.79 7.06
N GLY A 231 1.83 -7.71 7.70
CA GLY A 231 0.45 -8.05 7.42
C GLY A 231 -0.54 -7.30 8.32
N LEU A 232 -1.80 -7.25 7.88
CA LEU A 232 -2.90 -6.59 8.58
C LEU A 232 -3.20 -7.22 9.96
N GLU A 233 -2.85 -8.49 10.17
CA GLU A 233 -2.97 -9.18 11.46
C GLU A 233 -2.11 -8.55 12.57
N ARG A 234 -1.10 -7.75 12.20
CA ARG A 234 -0.27 -6.98 13.14
C ARG A 234 -0.82 -5.58 13.42
N ALA A 235 -1.86 -5.17 12.70
CA ALA A 235 -2.41 -3.83 12.85
C ALA A 235 -3.34 -3.73 14.06
N VAL A 236 -3.28 -2.57 14.70
CA VAL A 236 -4.23 -2.19 15.77
C VAL A 236 -5.26 -1.21 15.22
N ALA A 237 -6.45 -1.18 15.82
CA ALA A 237 -7.41 -0.13 15.52
C ALA A 237 -6.81 1.25 15.85
N LEU A 238 -7.18 2.28 15.08
CA LEU A 238 -6.68 3.64 15.32
C LEU A 238 -7.03 4.13 16.74
N SER A 239 -8.18 3.69 17.29
CA SER A 239 -8.59 3.96 18.67
C SER A 239 -7.65 3.37 19.73
N ASP A 240 -6.95 2.30 19.40
CA ASP A 240 -6.11 1.52 20.33
C ASP A 240 -4.61 1.83 20.15
N LEU A 241 -4.30 2.77 19.25
CA LEU A 241 -2.92 3.18 19.00
C LEU A 241 -2.31 3.83 20.24
N SER A 242 -1.21 3.26 20.70
CA SER A 242 -0.44 3.72 21.86
C SER A 242 1.06 3.42 21.67
N PRO A 243 1.98 4.01 22.44
CA PRO A 243 3.43 3.79 22.31
C PRO A 243 3.86 2.32 22.43
N GLU A 244 3.14 1.51 23.23
CA GLU A 244 3.43 0.09 23.46
C GLU A 244 3.11 -0.79 22.23
N LYS A 245 2.38 -0.25 21.26
CA LYS A 245 2.04 -0.94 20.00
C LYS A 245 3.11 -0.77 18.92
N ALA A 246 4.27 -0.23 19.26
CA ALA A 246 5.39 -0.10 18.35
C ALA A 246 5.86 -1.46 17.81
N ILE A 247 6.23 -1.48 16.54
CA ILE A 247 6.81 -2.65 15.88
C ILE A 247 8.31 -2.41 15.74
N PRO A 248 9.17 -3.42 16.00
CA PRO A 248 10.61 -3.31 15.77
C PRO A 248 10.94 -2.99 14.32
N GLU A 249 11.87 -2.08 14.06
CA GLU A 249 12.29 -1.69 12.72
C GLU A 249 12.82 -2.88 11.90
N LEU A 250 13.52 -3.79 12.54
CA LEU A 250 14.09 -4.98 11.89
C LEU A 250 13.02 -5.96 11.37
N ASP A 251 11.84 -5.96 11.96
CA ASP A 251 10.71 -6.77 11.48
C ASP A 251 10.12 -6.24 10.17
N VAL A 252 10.32 -4.96 9.91
CA VAL A 252 9.70 -4.23 8.79
C VAL A 252 10.68 -4.08 7.62
N LEU A 253 11.97 -3.91 7.90
CA LEU A 253 12.99 -3.69 6.88
C LEU A 253 13.23 -4.97 6.04
N PRO A 254 13.18 -4.86 4.69
CA PRO A 254 13.33 -6.02 3.81
C PRO A 254 14.78 -6.43 3.58
N PHE A 255 15.76 -5.66 4.08
CA PHE A 255 17.16 -5.81 3.76
C PHE A 255 17.88 -6.79 4.68
N PRO A 256 18.91 -7.52 4.18
CA PRO A 256 19.76 -8.34 5.03
C PRO A 256 20.35 -7.53 6.19
N VAL A 257 20.47 -8.16 7.35
CA VAL A 257 21.03 -7.54 8.56
C VAL A 257 22.50 -7.88 8.68
N VAL A 258 23.33 -6.86 8.88
CA VAL A 258 24.78 -6.98 9.16
C VAL A 258 25.02 -6.42 10.54
N GLU A 259 25.49 -7.28 11.46
CA GLU A 259 25.91 -6.89 12.80
C GLU A 259 27.34 -6.37 12.76
N LEU A 260 27.57 -5.21 13.36
CA LEU A 260 28.83 -4.50 13.35
C LEU A 260 29.57 -4.64 14.67
N SER A 261 30.89 -4.74 14.60
CA SER A 261 31.77 -4.54 15.74
C SER A 261 31.68 -3.09 16.26
N HIS A 262 32.13 -2.86 17.47
CA HIS A 262 32.15 -1.51 18.06
C HIS A 262 32.92 -0.48 17.20
N THR A 263 34.04 -0.88 16.64
CA THR A 263 34.87 -0.02 15.75
C THR A 263 34.14 0.32 14.45
N GLU A 264 33.49 -0.67 13.83
CA GLU A 264 32.71 -0.45 12.61
C GLU A 264 31.49 0.42 12.87
N ALA A 265 30.81 0.21 14.00
CA ALA A 265 29.66 1.02 14.40
C ALA A 265 30.03 2.51 14.53
N ARG A 266 31.17 2.84 15.14
CA ARG A 266 31.68 4.22 15.19
C ARG A 266 31.88 4.82 13.81
N ARG A 267 32.55 4.10 12.91
CA ARG A 267 32.75 4.54 11.52
C ARG A 267 31.43 4.82 10.80
N VAL A 268 30.43 3.96 11.01
CA VAL A 268 29.09 4.15 10.42
C VAL A 268 28.40 5.40 10.94
N LEU A 269 28.51 5.69 12.24
CA LEU A 269 27.92 6.91 12.83
C LEU A 269 28.58 8.18 12.30
N GLU A 270 29.85 8.12 11.91
CA GLU A 270 30.60 9.18 11.23
C GLU A 270 30.34 9.24 9.71
N GLY A 271 29.49 8.34 9.18
CA GLY A 271 29.15 8.27 7.76
C GLY A 271 30.24 7.65 6.87
N MET A 272 31.26 7.03 7.47
CA MET A 272 32.37 6.42 6.73
C MET A 272 31.96 5.08 6.09
N PRO A 273 32.42 4.79 4.88
CA PRO A 273 32.17 3.50 4.23
C PRO A 273 32.89 2.36 4.97
N LEU A 274 32.30 1.16 4.87
CA LEU A 274 32.88 -0.06 5.43
C LEU A 274 33.36 -1.00 4.32
N PRO A 275 34.53 -1.65 4.47
CA PRO A 275 35.06 -2.62 3.51
C PRO A 275 34.38 -4.00 3.71
N ILE A 276 33.06 -4.03 3.64
CA ILE A 276 32.24 -5.25 3.75
C ILE A 276 31.64 -5.51 2.39
N PRO A 277 31.92 -6.67 1.77
CA PRO A 277 31.36 -7.03 0.47
C PRO A 277 29.87 -7.38 0.61
N ALA A 278 29.02 -6.61 -0.06
CA ALA A 278 27.58 -6.89 -0.16
C ALA A 278 27.04 -6.22 -1.42
N MET A 279 25.90 -6.69 -1.90
CA MET A 279 25.16 -6.10 -3.03
C MET A 279 23.83 -5.54 -2.57
N GLY A 280 23.48 -4.35 -3.07
CA GLY A 280 22.21 -3.70 -2.75
C GLY A 280 22.14 -3.18 -1.32
N TYR A 281 20.92 -2.93 -0.85
CA TYR A 281 20.72 -2.38 0.49
C TYR A 281 20.92 -3.41 1.59
N VAL A 282 21.51 -2.99 2.69
CA VAL A 282 21.69 -3.75 3.93
C VAL A 282 21.32 -2.91 5.15
N THR A 283 20.86 -3.58 6.18
CA THR A 283 20.53 -2.99 7.47
C THR A 283 21.71 -3.20 8.42
N LEU A 284 22.29 -2.13 8.91
CA LEU A 284 23.42 -2.16 9.84
C LEU A 284 22.94 -2.02 11.27
N VAL A 285 23.34 -2.97 12.13
CA VAL A 285 22.97 -2.99 13.55
C VAL A 285 24.19 -3.12 14.45
N ASP A 286 24.06 -2.71 15.70
CA ASP A 286 25.07 -2.97 16.73
C ASP A 286 24.90 -4.37 17.35
N SER A 287 25.77 -4.74 18.29
CA SER A 287 25.74 -6.00 19.05
C SER A 287 24.46 -6.20 19.89
N LYS A 288 23.71 -5.14 20.15
CA LYS A 288 22.39 -5.19 20.80
C LYS A 288 21.24 -5.21 19.78
N ARG A 289 21.56 -5.42 18.51
CA ARG A 289 20.61 -5.39 17.37
C ARG A 289 19.83 -4.07 17.21
N ARG A 290 20.36 -2.95 17.68
CA ARG A 290 19.77 -1.63 17.45
C ARG A 290 20.14 -1.15 16.04
N LEU A 291 19.16 -0.62 15.33
CA LEU A 291 19.36 -0.06 13.99
C LEU A 291 20.31 1.15 14.05
N LEU A 292 21.44 1.06 13.38
CA LEU A 292 22.41 2.14 13.24
C LEU A 292 22.24 2.89 11.91
N ALA A 293 22.20 2.15 10.81
CA ALA A 293 22.14 2.75 9.48
C ALA A 293 21.53 1.79 8.44
N ILE A 294 21.15 2.35 7.30
CA ILE A 294 20.99 1.63 6.04
C ILE A 294 22.15 2.01 5.14
N ALA A 295 22.81 1.01 4.58
CA ALA A 295 23.88 1.15 3.61
C ALA A 295 23.55 0.46 2.29
N GLU A 296 24.26 0.82 1.23
CA GLU A 296 24.17 0.16 -0.07
C GLU A 296 25.55 -0.35 -0.49
N GLY A 297 25.60 -1.61 -0.84
CA GLY A 297 26.80 -2.31 -1.29
C GLY A 297 26.92 -2.34 -2.78
N ASP A 298 28.17 -2.19 -3.27
CA ASP A 298 28.57 -2.28 -4.68
C ASP A 298 29.32 -3.60 -5.00
N GLY A 299 29.31 -4.56 -4.08
CA GLY A 299 30.05 -5.82 -4.15
C GLY A 299 31.39 -5.79 -3.41
N PHE A 300 31.95 -4.61 -3.11
CA PHE A 300 33.27 -4.47 -2.47
C PHE A 300 33.19 -3.74 -1.13
N LYS A 301 32.30 -2.75 -1.01
CA LYS A 301 32.15 -1.92 0.17
C LYS A 301 30.71 -1.47 0.37
N LEU A 302 30.39 -1.09 1.61
CA LEU A 302 29.14 -0.48 2.00
C LEU A 302 29.27 1.05 2.03
N LYS A 303 28.42 1.76 1.29
CA LYS A 303 28.24 3.20 1.40
C LYS A 303 27.04 3.51 2.28
N ILE A 304 27.23 4.34 3.31
CA ILE A 304 26.17 4.72 4.23
C ILE A 304 25.16 5.60 3.49
N ARG A 305 23.89 5.19 3.48
CA ARG A 305 22.79 5.92 2.85
C ARG A 305 22.00 6.73 3.87
N ARG A 306 21.82 6.19 5.07
CA ARG A 306 21.09 6.88 6.14
C ARG A 306 21.53 6.38 7.50
N VAL A 307 21.89 7.29 8.39
CA VAL A 307 22.17 7.02 9.82
C VAL A 307 20.93 7.34 10.66
N PHE A 308 20.62 6.49 11.64
CA PHE A 308 19.46 6.59 12.53
C PHE A 308 19.84 6.82 13.98
N ALA A 309 20.88 6.16 14.48
CA ALA A 309 21.40 6.42 15.81
C ALA A 309 22.05 7.82 15.84
N LYS A 310 21.73 8.60 16.87
CA LYS A 310 22.60 9.69 17.31
C LYS A 310 23.60 9.11 18.29
N GLU A 311 24.81 9.66 18.34
CA GLU A 311 25.76 9.34 19.41
C GLU A 311 25.04 9.42 20.76
N ALA A 312 25.24 8.39 21.59
CA ALA A 312 24.74 8.33 22.94
C ALA A 312 25.58 9.25 23.84
#